data_0d345e39751952ccdcfbab170e68c587
#
_entry.id   0d345e39751952ccdcfbab170e68c587
#
_cell.length_a   1.000
_cell.length_b   1.000
_cell.length_c   1.000
_cell.angle_alpha   90.00
_cell.angle_beta   90.00
_cell.angle_gamma   90.00
#
_symmetry.space_group_name_H-M   'P 1'
#
loop_
_entity.id
_entity.type
_entity.pdbx_description
1 polymer ?
#
loop_
_entity_poly.entity_id
_entity_poly.type
_entity_poly.pdbx_seq_one_letter_code
_entity_poly.pdbx_strand_id
1 'polypeptide(L)'
;MNKILKNTISAVLFIAILTSLLMGFSFIMKPGKSAKVNALEDPLTNGILSEKKNTIDVVFLGDSECYSTFIPLKIWKEHGITSYVCGTSDQVLSFSYELLIKSVKNQDPKVVVLETNAIFREVTSTKAFLNKAEGLFSVFKYHDRWKLMQPKSWRFN
;
A
#
# COMPACT_ATOMS: atom_id res chain seq x y z
N MET A 1 24.55 39.27 -18.25
CA MET A 1 24.42 37.83 -18.02
C MET A 1 23.86 37.18 -19.27
N ASN A 2 24.54 36.19 -19.84
CA ASN A 2 24.14 35.53 -21.07
C ASN A 2 22.75 34.89 -20.89
N LYS A 3 21.84 35.01 -21.87
CA LYS A 3 20.46 34.46 -21.83
C LYS A 3 20.43 32.98 -21.50
N ILE A 4 21.38 32.22 -22.02
CA ILE A 4 21.54 30.78 -21.72
C ILE A 4 21.82 30.56 -20.24
N LEU A 5 22.78 31.29 -19.68
CA LEU A 5 23.14 31.17 -18.24
C LEU A 5 21.97 31.52 -17.34
N LYS A 6 21.20 32.57 -17.66
CA LYS A 6 19.99 32.94 -16.92
C LYS A 6 18.96 31.80 -16.92
N ASN A 7 18.68 31.21 -18.10
CA ASN A 7 17.72 30.13 -18.25
C ASN A 7 18.18 28.87 -17.48
N THR A 8 19.46 28.55 -17.56
CA THR A 8 20.04 27.40 -16.82
C THR A 8 19.90 27.58 -15.30
N ILE A 9 20.24 28.75 -14.77
CA ILE A 9 20.09 29.08 -13.35
C ILE A 9 18.61 28.98 -12.94
N SER A 10 17.69 29.52 -13.74
CA SER A 10 16.25 29.45 -13.46
C SER A 10 15.75 28.01 -13.42
N ALA A 11 16.19 27.17 -14.35
CA ALA A 11 15.83 25.75 -14.38
C ALA A 11 16.35 24.98 -13.17
N VAL A 12 17.61 25.23 -12.79
CA VAL A 12 18.22 24.62 -11.59
C VAL A 12 17.48 25.03 -10.31
N LEU A 13 17.19 26.32 -10.16
CA LEU A 13 16.43 26.83 -9.02
C LEU A 13 15.01 26.23 -8.98
N PHE A 14 14.33 26.13 -10.12
CA PHE A 14 13.02 25.50 -10.19
C PHE A 14 13.05 24.05 -9.73
N ILE A 15 14.00 23.25 -10.24
CA ILE A 15 14.18 21.85 -9.85
C ILE A 15 14.50 21.74 -8.34
N ALA A 16 15.36 22.58 -7.82
CA ALA A 16 15.72 22.59 -6.41
C ALA A 16 14.50 22.88 -5.51
N ILE A 17 13.70 23.90 -5.86
CA ILE A 17 12.48 24.27 -5.14
C ILE A 17 11.46 23.13 -5.22
N LEU A 18 11.22 22.57 -6.42
CA LEU A 18 10.27 21.48 -6.63
C LEU A 18 10.66 20.24 -5.80
N THR A 19 11.94 19.87 -5.83
CA THR A 19 12.45 18.73 -5.06
C THR A 19 12.30 18.97 -3.57
N SER A 20 12.59 20.17 -3.09
CA SER A 20 12.42 20.54 -1.67
C SER A 20 10.97 20.47 -1.22
N LEU A 21 10.04 20.93 -2.06
CA LEU A 21 8.61 20.84 -1.77
C LEU A 21 8.14 19.37 -1.75
N LEU A 22 8.53 18.56 -2.74
CA LEU A 22 8.19 17.14 -2.77
C LEU A 22 8.74 16.38 -1.55
N MET A 23 9.95 16.68 -1.12
CA MET A 23 10.54 16.11 0.10
C MET A 23 9.78 16.55 1.36
N GLY A 24 9.47 17.84 1.48
CA GLY A 24 8.70 18.38 2.62
C GLY A 24 7.31 17.75 2.72
N PHE A 25 6.56 17.70 1.62
CA PHE A 25 5.26 17.04 1.59
C PHE A 25 5.37 15.53 1.84
N SER A 26 6.39 14.88 1.32
CA SER A 26 6.64 13.46 1.58
C SER A 26 6.87 13.19 3.05
N PHE A 27 7.58 14.07 3.74
CA PHE A 27 7.80 13.96 5.19
C PHE A 27 6.48 14.09 5.98
N ILE A 28 5.65 15.08 5.63
CA ILE A 28 4.37 15.35 6.28
C ILE A 28 3.37 14.19 6.03
N MET A 29 3.31 13.70 4.78
CA MET A 29 2.34 12.69 4.38
C MET A 29 2.75 11.26 4.74
N LYS A 30 4.03 11.02 5.04
CA LYS A 30 4.50 9.68 5.39
C LYS A 30 3.80 9.16 6.64
N PRO A 31 3.23 7.95 6.61
CA PRO A 31 2.60 7.36 7.79
C PRO A 31 3.60 7.13 8.92
N GLY A 32 3.12 7.27 10.14
CA GLY A 32 3.90 6.92 11.33
C GLY A 32 4.27 5.43 11.33
N LYS A 33 5.29 5.08 12.09
CA LYS A 33 5.79 3.69 12.20
C LYS A 33 4.86 2.75 12.99
N SER A 34 3.72 3.24 13.48
CA SER A 34 2.78 2.43 14.24
C SER A 34 2.05 1.44 13.32
N ALA A 35 2.04 0.18 13.68
CA ALA A 35 1.31 -0.87 12.95
C ALA A 35 -0.19 -0.54 12.80
N LYS A 36 -0.81 0.07 13.81
CA LYS A 36 -2.22 0.49 13.78
C LYS A 36 -2.48 1.59 12.73
N VAL A 37 -1.57 2.56 12.60
CA VAL A 37 -1.69 3.64 11.61
C VAL A 37 -1.52 3.07 10.20
N ASN A 38 -0.54 2.20 10.01
CA ASN A 38 -0.31 1.54 8.73
C ASN A 38 -1.48 0.63 8.32
N ALA A 39 -2.11 -0.04 9.29
CA ALA A 39 -3.27 -0.89 9.04
C ALA A 39 -4.50 -0.07 8.60
N LEU A 40 -4.70 1.13 9.13
CA LEU A 40 -5.80 2.03 8.74
C LEU A 40 -5.59 2.64 7.35
N GLU A 41 -4.35 2.90 6.98
CA GLU A 41 -4.00 3.53 5.70
C GLU A 41 -3.92 2.51 4.55
N ASP A 42 -3.59 1.27 4.86
CA ASP A 42 -3.47 0.19 3.87
C ASP A 42 -3.95 -1.14 4.48
N PRO A 43 -5.27 -1.29 4.68
CA PRO A 43 -5.82 -2.46 5.35
C PRO A 43 -5.55 -3.77 4.59
N LEU A 44 -5.50 -3.74 3.25
CA LEU A 44 -5.30 -4.94 2.44
C LEU A 44 -3.87 -5.50 2.53
N THR A 45 -2.88 -4.67 2.86
CA THR A 45 -1.48 -5.12 2.93
C THR A 45 -0.94 -5.17 4.35
N ASN A 46 -1.41 -4.31 5.23
CA ASN A 46 -0.89 -4.17 6.59
C ASN A 46 -1.91 -4.45 7.69
N GLY A 47 -3.20 -4.50 7.35
CA GLY A 47 -4.28 -4.70 8.33
C GLY A 47 -4.11 -6.00 9.12
N ILE A 48 -3.65 -7.07 8.49
CA ILE A 48 -3.41 -8.36 9.14
C ILE A 48 -2.40 -8.26 10.31
N LEU A 49 -1.49 -7.27 10.28
CA LEU A 49 -0.53 -7.04 11.38
C LEU A 49 -1.18 -6.41 12.62
N SER A 50 -2.37 -5.83 12.49
CA SER A 50 -3.14 -5.26 13.59
C SER A 50 -4.15 -6.24 14.18
N GLU A 51 -4.40 -7.35 13.51
CA GLU A 51 -5.24 -8.42 14.01
C GLU A 51 -4.61 -9.10 15.24
N LYS A 52 -5.45 -9.65 16.11
CA LYS A 52 -4.97 -10.43 17.25
C LYS A 52 -4.18 -11.63 16.74
N LYS A 53 -3.03 -11.89 17.37
CA LYS A 53 -2.15 -12.98 16.97
C LYS A 53 -2.86 -14.33 16.93
N ASN A 54 -2.58 -15.11 15.90
CA ASN A 54 -3.04 -16.49 15.73
C ASN A 54 -4.58 -16.62 15.77
N THR A 55 -5.28 -15.66 15.18
CA THR A 55 -6.75 -15.67 15.10
C THR A 55 -7.27 -15.83 13.68
N ILE A 56 -6.41 -15.89 12.69
CA ILE A 56 -6.78 -16.04 11.28
C ILE A 56 -6.46 -17.46 10.82
N ASP A 57 -7.50 -18.20 10.45
CA ASP A 57 -7.38 -19.58 9.96
C ASP A 57 -6.98 -19.65 8.47
N VAL A 58 -7.46 -18.69 7.67
CA VAL A 58 -7.24 -18.68 6.22
C VAL A 58 -6.74 -17.32 5.76
N VAL A 59 -5.67 -17.30 4.99
CA VAL A 59 -5.15 -16.10 4.32
C VAL A 59 -5.32 -16.24 2.82
N PHE A 60 -6.00 -15.27 2.22
CA PHE A 60 -6.14 -15.16 0.76
C PHE A 60 -5.11 -14.16 0.23
N LEU A 61 -4.37 -14.55 -0.79
CA LEU A 61 -3.33 -13.73 -1.43
C LEU A 61 -3.64 -13.60 -2.91
N GLY A 62 -3.70 -12.41 -3.43
CA GLY A 62 -3.97 -12.19 -4.85
C GLY A 62 -4.23 -10.74 -5.21
N ASP A 63 -4.75 -10.52 -6.39
CA ASP A 63 -5.04 -9.20 -6.90
C ASP A 63 -6.49 -8.74 -6.64
N SER A 64 -7.00 -7.88 -7.51
CA SER A 64 -8.37 -7.36 -7.40
C SER A 64 -9.45 -8.44 -7.47
N GLU A 65 -9.20 -9.54 -8.16
CA GLU A 65 -10.13 -10.67 -8.22
C GLU A 65 -10.25 -11.34 -6.85
N CYS A 66 -9.12 -11.47 -6.13
CA CYS A 66 -9.09 -12.05 -4.80
C CYS A 66 -9.95 -11.24 -3.80
N TYR A 67 -9.71 -9.94 -3.66
CA TYR A 67 -10.49 -9.13 -2.70
C TYR A 67 -11.92 -8.83 -3.14
N SER A 68 -12.23 -9.00 -4.43
CA SER A 68 -13.60 -8.87 -4.94
C SER A 68 -14.41 -10.16 -4.77
N THR A 69 -13.74 -11.31 -4.71
CA THR A 69 -14.39 -12.63 -4.62
C THR A 69 -14.57 -13.08 -3.18
N PHE A 70 -13.54 -12.96 -2.35
CA PHE A 70 -13.57 -13.46 -0.98
C PHE A 70 -14.04 -12.40 -0.01
N ILE A 71 -15.11 -12.71 0.72
CA ILE A 71 -15.73 -11.85 1.73
C ILE A 71 -15.54 -12.50 3.12
N PRO A 72 -14.51 -12.11 3.89
CA PRO A 72 -14.19 -12.72 5.18
C PRO A 72 -15.37 -12.81 6.16
N LEU A 73 -16.15 -11.74 6.26
CA LEU A 73 -17.34 -11.72 7.14
C LEU A 73 -18.41 -12.74 6.74
N LYS A 74 -18.57 -12.98 5.43
CA LYS A 74 -19.52 -13.99 4.95
C LYS A 74 -19.02 -15.40 5.27
N ILE A 75 -17.73 -15.66 5.02
CA ILE A 75 -17.08 -16.94 5.33
C ILE A 75 -17.20 -17.25 6.82
N TRP A 76 -16.94 -16.26 7.67
CA TRP A 76 -17.09 -16.43 9.12
C TRP A 76 -18.55 -16.71 9.53
N LYS A 77 -19.49 -15.95 8.99
CA LYS A 77 -20.92 -16.10 9.31
C LYS A 77 -21.49 -17.48 8.92
N GLU A 78 -21.08 -17.99 7.77
CA GLU A 78 -21.61 -19.24 7.20
C GLU A 78 -20.85 -20.49 7.69
N HIS A 79 -19.56 -20.37 7.98
CA HIS A 79 -18.69 -21.52 8.24
C HIS A 79 -17.91 -21.42 9.55
N GLY A 80 -17.96 -20.30 10.26
CA GLY A 80 -17.18 -20.07 11.49
C GLY A 80 -15.67 -19.95 11.25
N ILE A 81 -15.21 -19.83 9.98
CA ILE A 81 -13.81 -19.78 9.61
C ILE A 81 -13.36 -18.33 9.60
N THR A 82 -12.31 -18.03 10.37
CA THR A 82 -11.68 -16.70 10.34
C THR A 82 -10.74 -16.58 9.16
N SER A 83 -10.88 -15.52 8.39
CA SER A 83 -10.05 -15.33 7.20
C SER A 83 -9.66 -13.88 6.98
N TYR A 84 -8.60 -13.66 6.23
CA TYR A 84 -8.10 -12.35 5.86
C TYR A 84 -7.70 -12.31 4.39
N VAL A 85 -8.00 -11.21 3.71
CA VAL A 85 -7.59 -10.98 2.33
C VAL A 85 -6.42 -10.01 2.30
N CYS A 86 -5.29 -10.48 1.81
CA CYS A 86 -4.08 -9.71 1.57
C CYS A 86 -3.89 -9.55 0.07
N GLY A 87 -4.33 -8.41 -0.47
CA GLY A 87 -4.29 -8.23 -1.92
C GLY A 87 -4.29 -6.76 -2.34
N THR A 88 -3.75 -6.49 -3.51
CA THR A 88 -3.76 -5.17 -4.16
C THR A 88 -4.09 -5.29 -5.62
N SER A 89 -4.48 -4.18 -6.26
CA SER A 89 -4.68 -4.17 -7.72
C SER A 89 -3.40 -4.58 -8.44
N ASP A 90 -3.55 -5.41 -9.47
CA ASP A 90 -2.44 -5.90 -10.30
C ASP A 90 -1.28 -6.51 -9.49
N GLN A 91 -1.60 -7.23 -8.44
CA GLN A 91 -0.60 -7.81 -7.56
C GLN A 91 0.25 -8.84 -8.31
N VAL A 92 1.56 -8.68 -8.22
CA VAL A 92 2.54 -9.63 -8.77
C VAL A 92 2.90 -10.70 -7.74
N LEU A 93 3.37 -11.86 -8.20
CA LEU A 93 3.68 -12.99 -7.33
C LEU A 93 4.71 -12.67 -6.25
N SER A 94 5.74 -11.88 -6.56
CA SER A 94 6.75 -11.46 -5.59
C SER A 94 6.14 -10.66 -4.43
N PHE A 95 5.14 -9.82 -4.70
CA PHE A 95 4.45 -9.08 -3.66
C PHE A 95 3.50 -9.97 -2.83
N SER A 96 2.83 -10.94 -3.46
CA SER A 96 2.07 -11.97 -2.73
C SER A 96 2.95 -12.73 -1.75
N TYR A 97 4.18 -13.06 -2.14
CA TYR A 97 5.16 -13.69 -1.25
C TYR A 97 5.53 -12.78 -0.06
N GLU A 98 5.78 -11.50 -0.30
CA GLU A 98 6.05 -10.55 0.80
C GLU A 98 4.89 -10.44 1.78
N LEU A 99 3.64 -10.41 1.29
CA LEU A 99 2.45 -10.39 2.13
C LEU A 99 2.28 -11.69 2.92
N LEU A 100 2.61 -12.83 2.32
CA LEU A 100 2.63 -14.12 3.03
C LEU A 100 3.61 -14.07 4.21
N ILE A 101 4.86 -13.65 3.96
CA ILE A 101 5.87 -13.55 5.02
C ILE A 101 5.45 -12.58 6.13
N LYS A 102 4.79 -11.47 5.77
CA LYS A 102 4.20 -10.56 6.78
C LYS A 102 3.10 -11.25 7.59
N SER A 103 2.21 -11.97 6.92
CA SER A 103 1.08 -12.64 7.54
C SER A 103 1.52 -13.68 8.57
N VAL A 104 2.45 -14.55 8.22
CA VAL A 104 2.94 -15.62 9.12
C VAL A 104 3.79 -15.11 10.28
N LYS A 105 4.23 -13.87 10.27
CA LYS A 105 4.88 -13.24 11.44
C LYS A 105 3.90 -12.96 12.60
N ASN A 106 2.63 -12.79 12.29
CA ASN A 106 1.61 -12.40 13.26
C ASN A 106 0.51 -13.46 13.42
N GLN A 107 0.33 -14.29 12.41
CA GLN A 107 -0.70 -15.31 12.34
C GLN A 107 -0.08 -16.68 12.07
N ASP A 108 -0.79 -17.74 12.45
CA ASP A 108 -0.46 -19.13 12.12
C ASP A 108 -1.64 -19.71 11.29
N PRO A 109 -1.79 -19.30 10.02
CA PRO A 109 -2.91 -19.72 9.21
C PRO A 109 -2.81 -21.21 8.87
N LYS A 110 -3.93 -21.93 8.98
CA LYS A 110 -4.04 -23.35 8.59
C LYS A 110 -4.01 -23.54 7.07
N VAL A 111 -4.52 -22.52 6.36
CA VAL A 111 -4.62 -22.55 4.89
C VAL A 111 -4.20 -21.20 4.32
N VAL A 112 -3.41 -21.26 3.26
CA VAL A 112 -3.09 -20.11 2.42
C VAL A 112 -3.63 -20.39 1.02
N VAL A 113 -4.46 -19.50 0.53
CA VAL A 113 -5.01 -19.56 -0.83
C VAL A 113 -4.32 -18.50 -1.67
N LEU A 114 -3.61 -18.93 -2.69
CA LEU A 114 -2.95 -18.06 -3.65
C LEU A 114 -3.76 -18.02 -4.95
N GLU A 115 -4.17 -16.83 -5.33
CA GLU A 115 -4.76 -16.56 -6.63
C GLU A 115 -3.66 -16.64 -7.70
N THR A 116 -3.89 -17.42 -8.74
CA THR A 116 -2.84 -17.81 -9.69
C THR A 116 -2.62 -16.82 -10.83
N ASN A 117 -3.50 -15.84 -11.02
CA ASN A 117 -3.35 -14.81 -12.05
C ASN A 117 -2.06 -14.00 -11.86
N ALA A 118 -1.62 -13.86 -10.62
CA ALA A 118 -0.36 -13.20 -10.25
C ALA A 118 0.88 -13.83 -10.92
N ILE A 119 0.81 -15.11 -11.32
CA ILE A 119 1.91 -15.84 -11.99
C ILE A 119 2.15 -15.27 -13.39
N PHE A 120 1.09 -14.80 -14.06
CA PHE A 120 1.14 -14.27 -15.42
C PHE A 120 1.35 -12.76 -15.48
N ARG A 121 1.46 -12.11 -14.30
CA ARG A 121 1.65 -10.66 -14.23
C ARG A 121 3.11 -10.29 -14.11
N GLU A 122 3.56 -9.43 -15.01
CA GLU A 122 4.90 -8.86 -14.99
C GLU A 122 4.85 -7.40 -14.51
N VAL A 123 5.93 -6.98 -13.87
CA VAL A 123 6.11 -5.56 -13.54
C VAL A 123 6.47 -4.81 -14.82
N THR A 124 5.54 -4.06 -15.36
CA THR A 124 5.81 -3.21 -16.52
C THR A 124 6.84 -2.13 -16.18
N SER A 125 7.57 -1.64 -17.20
CA SER A 125 8.55 -0.56 -17.02
C SER A 125 7.93 0.70 -16.41
N THR A 126 6.68 1.02 -16.77
CA THR A 126 5.91 2.14 -16.18
C THR A 126 5.64 1.90 -14.71
N LYS A 127 5.20 0.70 -14.31
CA LYS A 127 4.95 0.35 -12.91
C LYS A 127 6.24 0.37 -12.08
N ALA A 128 7.35 -0.12 -12.66
CA ALA A 128 8.66 -0.04 -12.03
C ALA A 128 9.13 1.41 -11.80
N PHE A 129 8.88 2.30 -12.77
CA PHE A 129 9.16 3.73 -12.64
C PHE A 129 8.31 4.39 -11.56
N LEU A 130 7.00 4.12 -11.55
CA LEU A 130 6.08 4.65 -10.53
C LEU A 130 6.49 4.20 -9.13
N ASN A 131 6.81 2.92 -8.94
CA ASN A 131 7.28 2.40 -7.65
C ASN A 131 8.57 3.10 -7.18
N LYS A 132 9.50 3.40 -8.09
CA LYS A 132 10.71 4.17 -7.76
C LYS A 132 10.37 5.61 -7.38
N ALA A 133 9.47 6.26 -8.11
CA ALA A 133 9.04 7.63 -7.80
C ALA A 133 8.34 7.71 -6.44
N GLU A 134 7.48 6.74 -6.11
CA GLU A 134 6.83 6.62 -4.80
C GLU A 134 7.83 6.33 -3.67
N GLY A 135 8.87 5.57 -3.96
CA GLY A 135 9.96 5.29 -3.02
C GLY A 135 10.80 6.54 -2.71
N LEU A 136 11.05 7.38 -3.71
CA LEU A 136 11.78 8.65 -3.55
C LEU A 136 10.91 9.71 -2.87
N PHE A 137 9.68 9.85 -3.32
CA PHE A 137 8.73 10.85 -2.84
C PHE A 137 7.44 10.18 -2.39
N SER A 138 7.37 9.84 -1.12
CA SER A 138 6.22 9.13 -0.55
C SER A 138 4.89 9.90 -0.65
N VAL A 139 4.93 11.21 -0.96
CA VAL A 139 3.73 11.99 -1.26
C VAL A 139 2.94 11.42 -2.42
N PHE A 140 3.57 10.81 -3.41
CA PHE A 140 2.87 10.19 -4.55
C PHE A 140 2.02 9.00 -4.11
N LYS A 141 2.47 8.23 -3.14
CA LYS A 141 1.73 7.11 -2.56
C LYS A 141 0.68 7.57 -1.55
N TYR A 142 1.00 8.57 -0.73
CA TYR A 142 0.19 8.97 0.42
C TYR A 142 -0.47 10.34 0.24
N HIS A 143 -0.64 10.82 -0.99
CA HIS A 143 -1.24 12.13 -1.27
C HIS A 143 -2.65 12.28 -0.69
N ASP A 144 -3.40 11.20 -0.54
CA ASP A 144 -4.77 11.18 0.01
C ASP A 144 -4.82 11.21 1.55
N ARG A 145 -3.68 11.08 2.21
CA ARG A 145 -3.62 11.00 3.67
C ARG A 145 -4.16 12.23 4.39
N TRP A 146 -4.14 13.38 3.73
CA TRP A 146 -4.79 14.58 4.26
C TRP A 146 -6.26 14.35 4.65
N LYS A 147 -6.96 13.44 3.98
CA LYS A 147 -8.34 13.06 4.30
C LYS A 147 -8.45 12.41 5.69
N LEU A 148 -7.43 11.66 6.09
CA LEU A 148 -7.35 11.03 7.41
C LEU A 148 -6.94 12.02 8.52
N MET A 149 -6.28 13.11 8.16
CA MET A 149 -5.85 14.16 9.09
C MET A 149 -6.98 15.14 9.45
N GLN A 150 -8.07 15.13 8.69
CA GLN A 150 -9.21 16.00 8.95
C GLN A 150 -9.99 15.53 10.19
N PRO A 151 -10.62 16.46 10.92
CA PRO A 151 -11.55 16.11 11.99
C PRO A 151 -12.62 15.13 11.49
N LYS A 152 -13.03 14.19 12.35
CA LYS A 152 -14.05 13.18 11.97
C LYS A 152 -15.34 13.81 11.41
N SER A 153 -15.71 15.01 11.90
CA SER A 153 -16.87 15.77 11.43
C SER A 153 -16.78 16.24 9.97
N TRP A 154 -15.58 16.25 9.36
CA TRP A 154 -15.35 16.71 7.98
C TRP A 154 -15.12 15.53 7.03
N ARG A 155 -15.08 14.30 7.55
CA ARG A 155 -14.94 13.10 6.71
C ARG A 155 -16.31 12.76 6.16
N PHE A 156 -16.48 12.90 4.87
CA PHE A 156 -17.64 12.36 4.17
C PHE A 156 -17.55 10.83 4.22
N ASN A 157 -18.64 10.20 4.64
CA ASN A 157 -18.83 8.76 4.60
C ASN A 157 -18.93 8.27 3.15
#